data_e71b88d50ed3b3d74ecb5c5c4f14c1b0
#
_entry.id   e71b88d50ed3b3d74ecb5c5c4f14c1b0
#
_cell.length_a   1.000
_cell.length_b   1.000
_cell.length_c   1.000
_cell.angle_alpha   90.00
_cell.angle_beta   90.00
_cell.angle_gamma   90.00
#
_symmetry.space_group_name_H-M   'P 1'
#
loop_
_entity.id
_entity.type
_entity.pdbx_description
1 polymer ?
#
loop_
_entity_poly.entity_id
_entity_poly.type
_entity_poly.pdbx_seq_one_letter_code
_entity_poly.pdbx_strand_id
1 'polypeptide(L)'
;AASDVYKRQQHDALLIIDEIQAGMGRTGKFFGYEHFGIQPDIVTLAKGLAGGVPIGAFLSTKKLANTFHAGDHGSTFGGNPLACAAANAVLTAIKAGNLMDNAATVGDYLITQLKTLQQSFPTLITEVRGKGLLVGMELTKPGRDIVNDCLAKGLIINCTAGNVLRFVPPLIITKDNVDTLIAILNEVLPKYID
;
A
#
# COMPACT_ATOMS: atom_id res chain seq x y z
N ALA A 1 -2.71 10.55 16.22
CA ALA A 1 -1.85 9.35 16.16
C ALA A 1 -0.83 9.33 17.30
N ALA A 2 0.08 10.31 17.47
CA ALA A 2 1.06 10.30 18.56
C ALA A 2 0.40 10.27 19.95
N SER A 3 -0.67 11.05 20.16
CA SER A 3 -1.41 11.05 21.43
C SER A 3 -2.00 9.68 21.81
N ASP A 4 -2.42 8.88 20.82
CA ASP A 4 -3.03 7.58 21.05
C ASP A 4 -1.98 6.53 21.45
N VAL A 5 -0.75 6.63 20.91
CA VAL A 5 0.38 5.78 21.32
C VAL A 5 0.74 6.01 22.80
N TYR A 6 0.74 7.27 23.26
CA TYR A 6 0.97 7.57 24.69
C TYR A 6 -0.17 7.09 25.59
N LYS A 7 -1.42 7.29 25.17
CA LYS A 7 -2.60 6.83 25.95
C LYS A 7 -2.57 5.32 26.18
N ARG A 8 -2.25 4.52 25.14
CA ARG A 8 -2.19 3.07 25.29
C ARG A 8 -1.16 2.63 26.33
N GLN A 9 -0.01 3.32 26.42
CA GLN A 9 1.02 3.01 27.42
C GLN A 9 0.53 3.22 28.84
N GLN A 10 -0.30 4.26 29.08
CA GLN A 10 -0.91 4.54 30.38
C GLN A 10 -1.90 3.44 30.79
N HIS A 11 -2.47 2.70 29.84
CA HIS A 11 -3.44 1.65 30.08
C HIS A 11 -2.88 0.24 29.87
N ASP A 12 -1.54 0.09 29.70
CA ASP A 12 -0.85 -1.17 29.36
C ASP A 12 -1.49 -1.90 28.15
N ALA A 13 -2.04 -1.14 27.21
CA ALA A 13 -2.67 -1.67 26.01
C ALA A 13 -1.62 -1.93 24.91
N LEU A 14 -1.76 -3.07 24.23
CA LEU A 14 -0.88 -3.43 23.11
C LEU A 14 -1.22 -2.61 21.86
N LEU A 15 -0.19 -2.24 21.09
CA LEU A 15 -0.33 -1.63 19.77
C LEU A 15 -0.13 -2.69 18.69
N ILE A 16 -1.18 -2.99 17.96
CA ILE A 16 -1.15 -3.88 16.79
C ILE A 16 -1.29 -3.02 15.54
N ILE A 17 -0.36 -3.14 14.60
CA ILE A 17 -0.42 -2.42 13.31
C ILE A 17 -0.60 -3.43 12.18
N ASP A 18 -1.63 -3.19 11.37
CA ASP A 18 -1.89 -3.93 10.15
C ASP A 18 -1.06 -3.36 8.99
N GLU A 19 0.00 -4.10 8.64
CA GLU A 19 0.89 -3.80 7.52
C GLU A 19 0.60 -4.66 6.28
N ILE A 20 -0.57 -5.29 6.23
CA ILE A 20 -0.96 -6.18 5.12
C ILE A 20 -0.96 -5.46 3.77
N GLN A 21 -1.29 -4.17 3.74
CA GLN A 21 -1.22 -3.34 2.53
C GLN A 21 -0.04 -2.37 2.50
N ALA A 22 0.32 -1.79 3.64
CA ALA A 22 1.31 -0.72 3.72
C ALA A 22 2.75 -1.24 3.84
N GLY A 23 2.93 -2.46 4.32
CA GLY A 23 4.23 -3.09 4.48
C GLY A 23 4.89 -3.54 3.18
N MET A 24 5.99 -4.27 3.33
CA MET A 24 6.74 -4.86 2.22
C MET A 24 7.29 -3.82 1.23
N GLY A 25 7.71 -2.66 1.73
CA GLY A 25 8.34 -1.62 0.92
C GLY A 25 7.35 -0.70 0.20
N ARG A 26 6.03 -0.94 0.28
CA ARG A 26 4.98 -0.25 -0.48
C ARG A 26 5.02 1.27 -0.34
N THR A 27 5.32 1.77 0.86
CA THR A 27 5.33 3.20 1.19
C THR A 27 6.70 3.87 1.06
N GLY A 28 7.72 3.14 0.58
CA GLY A 28 9.10 3.62 0.51
C GLY A 28 9.93 3.30 1.77
N LYS A 29 9.33 2.67 2.78
CA LYS A 29 9.99 2.03 3.92
C LYS A 29 9.51 0.60 4.03
N PHE A 30 10.22 -0.26 4.76
CA PHE A 30 9.84 -1.67 4.86
C PHE A 30 8.47 -1.82 5.50
N PHE A 31 8.19 -1.06 6.56
CA PHE A 31 6.87 -0.92 7.18
C PHE A 31 6.36 0.53 7.09
N GLY A 32 5.06 0.69 6.89
CA GLY A 32 4.43 2.01 6.83
C GLY A 32 4.52 2.78 8.15
N TYR A 33 4.49 2.10 9.29
CA TYR A 33 4.59 2.73 10.60
C TYR A 33 5.95 3.42 10.87
N GLU A 34 7.01 3.03 10.15
CA GLU A 34 8.34 3.65 10.29
C GLU A 34 8.35 5.13 9.90
N HIS A 35 7.39 5.59 9.09
CA HIS A 35 7.23 7.01 8.76
C HIS A 35 6.80 7.86 9.95
N PHE A 36 6.24 7.25 10.98
CA PHE A 36 5.67 7.96 12.13
C PHE A 36 6.54 7.86 13.40
N GLY A 37 7.67 7.14 13.33
CA GLY A 37 8.57 6.95 14.48
C GLY A 37 7.92 6.20 15.64
N ILE A 38 6.88 5.41 15.39
CA ILE A 38 6.20 4.57 16.40
C ILE A 38 6.76 3.16 16.38
N GLN A 39 6.65 2.46 17.50
CA GLN A 39 7.07 1.07 17.62
C GLN A 39 5.87 0.23 18.11
N PRO A 40 5.31 -0.63 17.24
CA PRO A 40 4.21 -1.51 17.62
C PRO A 40 4.68 -2.69 18.48
N ASP A 41 3.75 -3.29 19.22
CA ASP A 41 3.96 -4.56 19.91
C ASP A 41 3.76 -5.76 18.97
N ILE A 42 2.84 -5.62 18.00
CA ILE A 42 2.54 -6.63 16.98
C ILE A 42 2.36 -5.96 15.61
N VAL A 43 2.85 -6.65 14.56
CA VAL A 43 2.65 -6.27 13.16
C VAL A 43 2.10 -7.46 12.39
N THR A 44 1.06 -7.25 11.57
CA THR A 44 0.51 -8.29 10.70
C THR A 44 0.94 -8.07 9.25
N LEU A 45 1.23 -9.16 8.54
CA LEU A 45 1.71 -9.18 7.15
C LEU A 45 0.95 -10.21 6.32
N ALA A 46 0.71 -9.90 5.06
CA ALA A 46 0.18 -10.82 4.04
C ALA A 46 0.42 -10.24 2.63
N LYS A 47 -0.48 -10.50 1.69
CA LYS A 47 -0.51 -9.97 0.30
C LYS A 47 0.85 -10.00 -0.38
N GLY A 48 1.59 -8.87 -0.37
CA GLY A 48 2.90 -8.74 -0.99
C GLY A 48 4.01 -9.61 -0.40
N LEU A 49 3.78 -10.24 0.76
CA LEU A 49 4.79 -11.01 1.49
C LEU A 49 5.43 -12.13 0.67
N ALA A 50 4.64 -12.83 -0.17
CA ALA A 50 5.15 -13.93 -1.00
C ALA A 50 4.81 -13.75 -2.51
N GLY A 51 4.63 -12.51 -2.98
CA GLY A 51 4.51 -12.21 -4.41
C GLY A 51 3.31 -12.86 -5.12
N GLY A 52 2.26 -13.21 -4.38
CA GLY A 52 1.04 -13.85 -4.89
C GLY A 52 0.80 -15.26 -4.35
N VAL A 53 1.80 -15.92 -3.76
CA VAL A 53 1.58 -17.19 -3.04
C VAL A 53 0.88 -16.88 -1.71
N PRO A 54 -0.24 -17.57 -1.37
CA PRO A 54 -0.97 -17.31 -0.15
C PRO A 54 -0.14 -17.57 1.10
N ILE A 55 0.09 -16.53 1.90
CA ILE A 55 0.75 -16.59 3.19
C ILE A 55 0.34 -15.38 4.03
N GLY A 56 0.23 -15.57 5.33
CA GLY A 56 0.14 -14.50 6.33
C GLY A 56 1.18 -14.72 7.41
N ALA A 57 1.60 -13.65 8.05
CA ALA A 57 2.49 -13.69 9.18
C ALA A 57 2.14 -12.58 10.17
N PHE A 58 2.49 -12.77 11.42
CA PHE A 58 2.58 -11.68 12.37
C PHE A 58 3.94 -11.72 13.08
N LEU A 59 4.41 -10.56 13.43
CA LEU A 59 5.62 -10.36 14.20
C LEU A 59 5.23 -9.77 15.55
N SER A 60 5.84 -10.23 16.63
CA SER A 60 5.63 -9.65 17.95
C SER A 60 6.95 -9.27 18.62
N THR A 61 6.88 -8.35 19.56
CA THR A 61 8.02 -8.02 20.41
C THR A 61 8.35 -9.19 21.36
N LYS A 62 9.60 -9.22 21.85
CA LYS A 62 10.05 -10.22 22.80
C LYS A 62 9.18 -10.26 24.08
N LYS A 63 8.57 -9.14 24.47
CA LYS A 63 7.62 -9.04 25.61
C LYS A 63 6.49 -10.08 25.48
N LEU A 64 6.07 -10.40 24.24
CA LEU A 64 4.94 -11.27 23.95
C LEU A 64 5.35 -12.69 23.56
N ALA A 65 6.63 -13.02 23.56
CA ALA A 65 7.14 -14.30 23.05
C ALA A 65 6.57 -15.53 23.78
N ASN A 66 6.19 -15.38 25.04
CA ASN A 66 5.66 -16.47 25.88
C ASN A 66 4.13 -16.41 26.05
N THR A 67 3.42 -15.61 25.23
CA THR A 67 1.95 -15.48 25.32
C THR A 67 1.25 -16.70 24.71
N PHE A 68 1.83 -17.28 23.66
CA PHE A 68 1.30 -18.47 23.00
C PHE A 68 2.01 -19.73 23.50
N HIS A 69 1.22 -20.75 23.80
CA HIS A 69 1.71 -22.08 24.21
C HIS A 69 1.32 -23.13 23.19
N ALA A 70 1.91 -24.30 23.30
CA ALA A 70 1.56 -25.44 22.47
C ALA A 70 0.05 -25.76 22.59
N GLY A 71 -0.65 -25.75 21.46
CA GLY A 71 -2.10 -26.01 21.40
C GLY A 71 -3.00 -24.76 21.34
N ASP A 72 -2.47 -23.56 21.58
CA ASP A 72 -3.27 -22.33 21.55
C ASP A 72 -3.64 -21.93 20.11
N HIS A 73 -2.80 -22.27 19.14
CA HIS A 73 -2.99 -21.92 17.74
C HIS A 73 -2.43 -23.00 16.82
N GLY A 74 -3.10 -23.19 15.67
CA GLY A 74 -2.67 -24.12 14.64
C GLY A 74 -3.14 -23.71 13.25
N SER A 75 -2.39 -24.11 12.23
CA SER A 75 -2.76 -23.93 10.82
C SER A 75 -2.24 -25.10 10.01
N THR A 76 -3.13 -25.73 9.25
CA THR A 76 -2.77 -26.89 8.40
C THR A 76 -1.72 -26.54 7.36
N PHE A 77 -1.82 -25.36 6.73
CA PHE A 77 -0.92 -24.93 5.65
C PHE A 77 0.01 -23.78 6.05
N GLY A 78 -0.07 -23.31 7.31
CA GLY A 78 0.80 -22.25 7.80
C GLY A 78 2.26 -22.65 7.80
N GLY A 79 3.14 -21.78 7.30
CA GLY A 79 4.58 -22.02 7.26
C GLY A 79 5.01 -23.13 6.30
N ASN A 80 4.20 -23.49 5.28
CA ASN A 80 4.60 -24.50 4.32
C ASN A 80 5.84 -24.06 3.53
N PRO A 81 6.71 -25.02 3.12
CA PRO A 81 8.00 -24.69 2.51
C PRO A 81 7.90 -23.88 1.22
N LEU A 82 6.87 -24.12 0.39
CA LEU A 82 6.68 -23.40 -0.87
C LEU A 82 6.40 -21.91 -0.60
N ALA A 83 5.43 -21.61 0.26
CA ALA A 83 5.08 -20.24 0.59
C ALA A 83 6.24 -19.49 1.29
N CYS A 84 6.96 -20.17 2.18
CA CYS A 84 8.14 -19.61 2.84
C CYS A 84 9.28 -19.33 1.85
N ALA A 85 9.53 -20.23 0.90
CA ALA A 85 10.52 -20.02 -0.15
C ALA A 85 10.16 -18.81 -1.03
N ALA A 86 8.89 -18.69 -1.42
CA ALA A 86 8.40 -17.55 -2.17
C ALA A 86 8.54 -16.22 -1.38
N ALA A 87 8.19 -16.21 -0.09
CA ALA A 87 8.38 -15.06 0.77
C ALA A 87 9.85 -14.64 0.88
N ASN A 88 10.76 -15.58 1.08
CA ASN A 88 12.20 -15.32 1.11
C ASN A 88 12.72 -14.74 -0.22
N ALA A 89 12.23 -15.22 -1.36
CA ALA A 89 12.58 -14.68 -2.67
C ALA A 89 12.11 -13.22 -2.82
N VAL A 90 10.89 -12.90 -2.36
CA VAL A 90 10.37 -11.51 -2.37
C VAL A 90 11.20 -10.61 -1.47
N LEU A 91 11.50 -11.02 -0.24
CA LEU A 91 12.33 -10.25 0.69
C LEU A 91 13.72 -9.96 0.10
N THR A 92 14.31 -10.96 -0.54
CA THR A 92 15.60 -10.82 -1.23
C THR A 92 15.50 -9.85 -2.39
N ALA A 93 14.46 -9.95 -3.22
CA ALA A 93 14.25 -9.06 -4.37
C ALA A 93 14.02 -7.59 -3.93
N ILE A 94 13.23 -7.35 -2.89
CA ILE A 94 13.00 -6.00 -2.36
C ILE A 94 14.33 -5.37 -1.93
N LYS A 95 15.16 -6.12 -1.21
CA LYS A 95 16.45 -5.65 -0.70
C LYS A 95 17.48 -5.47 -1.82
N ALA A 96 17.67 -6.48 -2.67
CA ALA A 96 18.69 -6.45 -3.73
C ALA A 96 18.35 -5.46 -4.85
N GLY A 97 17.06 -5.26 -5.14
CA GLY A 97 16.58 -4.35 -6.18
C GLY A 97 16.37 -2.90 -5.72
N ASN A 98 16.71 -2.55 -4.48
CA ASN A 98 16.43 -1.22 -3.90
C ASN A 98 14.97 -0.78 -4.10
N LEU A 99 14.01 -1.73 -4.01
CA LEU A 99 12.62 -1.47 -4.38
C LEU A 99 11.92 -0.52 -3.41
N MET A 100 12.41 -0.35 -2.19
CA MET A 100 11.90 0.66 -1.26
C MET A 100 12.24 2.08 -1.73
N ASP A 101 13.49 2.31 -2.15
CA ASP A 101 13.93 3.61 -2.68
C ASP A 101 13.21 3.92 -4.00
N ASN A 102 12.99 2.91 -4.85
CA ASN A 102 12.18 3.06 -6.05
C ASN A 102 10.74 3.45 -5.70
N ALA A 103 10.12 2.76 -4.74
CA ALA A 103 8.76 3.07 -4.28
C ALA A 103 8.65 4.49 -3.71
N ALA A 104 9.65 4.97 -2.98
CA ALA A 104 9.69 6.36 -2.50
C ALA A 104 9.80 7.34 -3.68
N THR A 105 10.82 7.18 -4.53
CA THR A 105 11.13 8.13 -5.60
C THR A 105 10.06 8.18 -6.69
N VAL A 106 9.61 7.02 -7.18
CA VAL A 106 8.56 6.95 -8.22
C VAL A 106 7.19 7.27 -7.62
N GLY A 107 6.98 6.94 -6.35
CA GLY A 107 5.76 7.33 -5.61
C GLY A 107 5.61 8.84 -5.45
N ASP A 108 6.68 9.54 -5.07
CA ASP A 108 6.68 11.01 -4.98
C ASP A 108 6.44 11.65 -6.37
N TYR A 109 7.02 11.06 -7.43
CA TYR A 109 6.75 11.48 -8.80
C TYR A 109 5.27 11.27 -9.17
N LEU A 110 4.70 10.10 -8.90
CA LEU A 110 3.29 9.80 -9.14
C LEU A 110 2.37 10.80 -8.43
N ILE A 111 2.61 11.04 -7.13
CA ILE A 111 1.82 12.00 -6.34
C ILE A 111 1.91 13.40 -6.95
N THR A 112 3.09 13.83 -7.39
CA THR A 112 3.29 15.14 -8.04
C THR A 112 2.50 15.24 -9.33
N GLN A 113 2.55 14.24 -10.19
CA GLN A 113 1.81 14.22 -11.44
C GLN A 113 0.28 14.21 -11.22
N LEU A 114 -0.20 13.42 -10.25
CA LEU A 114 -1.62 13.40 -9.89
C LEU A 114 -2.10 14.73 -9.28
N LYS A 115 -1.25 15.44 -8.52
CA LYS A 115 -1.56 16.80 -8.05
C LYS A 115 -1.61 17.81 -9.20
N THR A 116 -0.83 17.64 -10.25
CA THR A 116 -0.94 18.45 -11.47
C THR A 116 -2.28 18.19 -12.16
N LEU A 117 -2.73 16.94 -12.24
CA LEU A 117 -4.08 16.61 -12.72
C LEU A 117 -5.17 17.24 -11.83
N GLN A 118 -5.02 17.22 -10.52
CA GLN A 118 -5.95 17.89 -9.62
C GLN A 118 -6.09 19.40 -9.91
N GLN A 119 -4.97 20.06 -10.22
CA GLN A 119 -5.00 21.49 -10.62
C GLN A 119 -5.68 21.69 -11.98
N SER A 120 -5.54 20.74 -12.89
CA SER A 120 -6.20 20.79 -14.21
C SER A 120 -7.69 20.47 -14.16
N PHE A 121 -8.12 19.67 -13.17
CA PHE A 121 -9.49 19.20 -13.00
C PHE A 121 -10.04 19.49 -11.58
N PRO A 122 -10.04 20.74 -11.12
CA PRO A 122 -10.33 21.09 -9.72
C PRO A 122 -11.79 20.84 -9.31
N THR A 123 -12.72 20.80 -10.27
CA THR A 123 -14.13 20.46 -10.03
C THR A 123 -14.38 18.96 -9.90
N LEU A 124 -13.48 18.13 -10.42
CA LEU A 124 -13.59 16.68 -10.40
C LEU A 124 -12.73 16.02 -9.32
N ILE A 125 -11.50 16.50 -9.09
CA ILE A 125 -10.53 15.90 -8.17
C ILE A 125 -10.42 16.76 -6.91
N THR A 126 -10.86 16.21 -5.77
CA THR A 126 -10.87 16.92 -4.48
C THR A 126 -9.57 16.80 -3.73
N GLU A 127 -8.95 15.61 -3.75
CA GLU A 127 -7.73 15.35 -2.99
C GLU A 127 -6.85 14.30 -3.67
N VAL A 128 -5.53 14.49 -3.57
CA VAL A 128 -4.52 13.46 -3.85
C VAL A 128 -3.73 13.20 -2.59
N ARG A 129 -3.78 11.98 -2.07
CA ARG A 129 -3.10 11.56 -0.84
C ARG A 129 -2.42 10.21 -0.99
N GLY A 130 -1.39 9.96 -0.21
CA GLY A 130 -0.68 8.69 -0.21
C GLY A 130 0.76 8.80 0.25
N LYS A 131 1.47 7.66 0.18
CA LYS A 131 2.88 7.56 0.50
C LYS A 131 3.51 6.47 -0.35
N GLY A 132 4.65 6.77 -0.99
CA GLY A 132 5.28 5.85 -1.94
C GLY A 132 4.29 5.42 -3.03
N LEU A 133 4.19 4.12 -3.28
CA LEU A 133 3.29 3.54 -4.28
C LEU A 133 1.95 3.04 -3.69
N LEU A 134 1.45 3.73 -2.68
CA LEU A 134 0.09 3.57 -2.14
C LEU A 134 -0.60 4.93 -2.18
N VAL A 135 -1.31 5.20 -3.27
CA VAL A 135 -1.86 6.52 -3.56
C VAL A 135 -3.34 6.44 -3.85
N GLY A 136 -4.09 7.43 -3.38
CA GLY A 136 -5.51 7.65 -3.67
C GLY A 136 -5.74 9.03 -4.27
N MET A 137 -6.63 9.09 -5.24
CA MET A 137 -7.15 10.33 -5.83
C MET A 137 -8.66 10.35 -5.65
N GLU A 138 -9.14 11.24 -4.80
CA GLU A 138 -10.55 11.36 -4.46
C GLU A 138 -11.27 12.28 -5.46
N LEU A 139 -12.47 11.84 -5.85
CA LEU A 139 -13.30 12.51 -6.84
C LEU A 139 -14.56 13.09 -6.20
N THR A 140 -15.18 14.07 -6.86
CA THR A 140 -16.50 14.64 -6.48
C THR A 140 -17.66 13.71 -6.85
N LYS A 141 -17.43 12.69 -7.67
CA LYS A 141 -18.45 11.75 -8.19
C LYS A 141 -17.93 10.32 -8.20
N PRO A 142 -18.81 9.30 -8.39
CA PRO A 142 -18.41 7.89 -8.45
C PRO A 142 -17.35 7.63 -9.54
N GLY A 143 -16.30 6.86 -9.18
CA GLY A 143 -15.15 6.62 -10.07
C GLY A 143 -15.24 5.35 -10.92
N ARG A 144 -16.34 4.57 -10.84
CA ARG A 144 -16.44 3.27 -11.52
C ARG A 144 -16.33 3.37 -13.04
N ASP A 145 -16.99 4.36 -13.64
CA ASP A 145 -16.99 4.52 -15.09
C ASP A 145 -15.63 4.99 -15.59
N ILE A 146 -14.93 5.82 -14.81
CA ILE A 146 -13.54 6.21 -15.07
C ILE A 146 -12.62 4.97 -15.08
N VAL A 147 -12.80 4.04 -14.14
CA VAL A 147 -12.04 2.77 -14.11
C VAL A 147 -12.31 1.95 -15.37
N ASN A 148 -13.56 1.85 -15.82
CA ASN A 148 -13.94 1.12 -17.03
C ASN A 148 -13.31 1.76 -18.29
N ASP A 149 -13.35 3.08 -18.41
CA ASP A 149 -12.74 3.82 -19.51
C ASP A 149 -11.20 3.67 -19.52
N CYS A 150 -10.57 3.70 -18.34
CA CYS A 150 -9.14 3.42 -18.20
C CYS A 150 -8.80 1.99 -18.63
N LEU A 151 -9.60 1.02 -18.22
CA LEU A 151 -9.41 -0.38 -18.63
C LEU A 151 -9.54 -0.57 -20.15
N ALA A 152 -10.48 0.10 -20.79
CA ALA A 152 -10.63 0.09 -22.25
C ALA A 152 -9.41 0.65 -22.99
N LYS A 153 -8.60 1.49 -22.30
CA LYS A 153 -7.32 2.02 -22.81
C LYS A 153 -6.09 1.22 -22.35
N GLY A 154 -6.29 0.06 -21.70
CA GLY A 154 -5.22 -0.81 -21.22
C GLY A 154 -4.62 -0.40 -19.86
N LEU A 155 -5.23 0.54 -19.15
CA LEU A 155 -4.80 0.95 -17.81
C LEU A 155 -5.67 0.27 -16.74
N ILE A 156 -5.04 -0.58 -15.94
CA ILE A 156 -5.70 -1.27 -14.81
C ILE A 156 -5.52 -0.45 -13.54
N ILE A 157 -6.59 0.17 -13.09
CA ILE A 157 -6.71 0.83 -11.77
C ILE A 157 -7.97 0.34 -11.08
N ASN A 158 -8.18 0.70 -9.83
CA ASN A 158 -9.46 0.41 -9.16
C ASN A 158 -10.02 1.65 -8.45
N CYS A 159 -11.30 1.58 -8.14
CA CYS A 159 -11.98 2.57 -7.31
C CYS A 159 -12.40 1.93 -5.99
N THR A 160 -12.16 2.63 -4.90
CA THR A 160 -12.55 2.25 -3.53
C THR A 160 -13.39 3.36 -2.90
N ALA A 161 -14.14 3.05 -1.85
CA ALA A 161 -15.06 3.99 -1.20
C ALA A 161 -16.04 4.71 -2.17
N GLY A 162 -16.28 4.15 -3.35
CA GLY A 162 -17.17 4.70 -4.36
C GLY A 162 -16.57 5.79 -5.25
N ASN A 163 -15.67 6.61 -4.74
CA ASN A 163 -15.14 7.79 -5.43
C ASN A 163 -13.63 7.99 -5.32
N VAL A 164 -12.87 7.03 -4.78
CA VAL A 164 -11.42 7.14 -4.67
C VAL A 164 -10.75 6.22 -5.69
N LEU A 165 -10.14 6.78 -6.73
CA LEU A 165 -9.25 6.04 -7.61
C LEU A 165 -7.98 5.67 -6.85
N ARG A 166 -7.67 4.38 -6.80
CA ARG A 166 -6.54 3.86 -6.02
C ARG A 166 -5.44 3.31 -6.93
N PHE A 167 -4.22 3.77 -6.68
CA PHE A 167 -3.02 3.39 -7.40
C PHE A 167 -2.10 2.59 -6.48
N VAL A 168 -1.94 1.30 -6.79
CA VAL A 168 -1.07 0.35 -6.07
C VAL A 168 -0.26 -0.50 -7.05
N PRO A 169 0.54 0.14 -7.90
CA PRO A 169 1.28 -0.54 -8.94
C PRO A 169 2.36 -1.46 -8.36
N PRO A 170 2.99 -2.35 -9.16
CA PRO A 170 4.17 -3.10 -8.75
C PRO A 170 5.30 -2.18 -8.26
N LEU A 171 6.13 -2.65 -7.31
CA LEU A 171 7.24 -1.86 -6.76
C LEU A 171 8.32 -1.52 -7.78
N ILE A 172 8.33 -2.19 -8.93
CA ILE A 172 9.32 -2.06 -10.00
C ILE A 172 8.94 -1.06 -11.09
N ILE A 173 7.79 -0.34 -10.96
CA ILE A 173 7.40 0.64 -11.99
C ILE A 173 8.42 1.75 -12.13
N THR A 174 8.45 2.33 -13.32
CA THR A 174 9.32 3.45 -13.69
C THR A 174 8.50 4.75 -13.79
N LYS A 175 9.20 5.88 -13.96
CA LYS A 175 8.55 7.17 -14.28
C LYS A 175 7.81 7.11 -15.61
N ASP A 176 8.31 6.41 -16.61
CA ASP A 176 7.66 6.25 -17.93
C ASP A 176 6.29 5.54 -17.79
N ASN A 177 6.19 4.56 -16.86
CA ASN A 177 4.91 3.94 -16.55
C ASN A 177 3.93 4.94 -15.91
N VAL A 178 4.43 5.83 -15.05
CA VAL A 178 3.61 6.92 -14.48
C VAL A 178 3.18 7.88 -15.58
N ASP A 179 4.06 8.27 -16.49
CA ASP A 179 3.74 9.18 -17.61
C ASP A 179 2.66 8.58 -18.52
N THR A 180 2.74 7.27 -18.79
CA THR A 180 1.70 6.53 -19.52
C THR A 180 0.35 6.58 -18.78
N LEU A 181 0.35 6.36 -17.48
CA LEU A 181 -0.85 6.48 -16.63
C LEU A 181 -1.45 7.89 -16.72
N ILE A 182 -0.63 8.92 -16.59
CA ILE A 182 -1.08 10.32 -16.63
C ILE A 182 -1.63 10.68 -18.01
N ALA A 183 -1.00 10.22 -19.10
CA ALA A 183 -1.50 10.43 -20.44
C ALA A 183 -2.92 9.84 -20.61
N ILE A 184 -3.15 8.62 -20.15
CA ILE A 184 -4.47 7.98 -20.22
C ILE A 184 -5.50 8.73 -19.37
N LEU A 185 -5.12 9.16 -18.16
CA LEU A 185 -6.02 9.93 -17.30
C LEU A 185 -6.39 11.29 -17.94
N ASN A 186 -5.46 11.98 -18.60
CA ASN A 186 -5.73 13.22 -19.33
C ASN A 186 -6.72 13.02 -20.50
N GLU A 187 -6.77 11.83 -21.09
CA GLU A 187 -7.76 11.52 -22.14
C GLU A 187 -9.13 11.12 -21.57
N VAL A 188 -9.14 10.49 -20.40
CA VAL A 188 -10.37 9.94 -19.80
C VAL A 188 -11.12 10.98 -18.98
N LEU A 189 -10.42 11.70 -18.07
CA LEU A 189 -11.05 12.61 -17.10
C LEU A 189 -11.90 13.75 -17.70
N PRO A 190 -11.55 14.34 -18.87
CA PRO A 190 -12.37 15.38 -19.49
C PRO A 190 -13.83 15.01 -19.76
N LYS A 191 -14.12 13.71 -19.94
CA LYS A 191 -15.49 13.21 -20.14
C LYS A 191 -16.38 13.33 -18.90
N TYR A 192 -15.79 13.58 -17.75
CA TYR A 192 -16.44 13.59 -16.43
C TYR A 192 -16.46 14.96 -15.76
N ILE A 193 -16.09 15.99 -16.50
CA ILE A 193 -16.24 17.40 -16.08
C ILE A 193 -17.63 17.84 -16.54
N ASP A 194 -18.41 18.44 -15.63
CA ASP A 194 -19.69 19.07 -15.95
C ASP A 194 -19.46 20.46 -16.53
#